data_0c2fe0960b145b470c7f01dd9acfcaee
#
_entry.id   0c2fe0960b145b470c7f01dd9acfcaee
#
_cell.length_a   1.000
_cell.length_b   1.000
_cell.length_c   1.000
_cell.angle_alpha   90.00
_cell.angle_beta   90.00
_cell.angle_gamma   90.00
#
_symmetry.space_group_name_H-M   'P 1'
#
loop_
_entity.id
_entity.type
_entity.pdbx_description
1 polymer ?
#
loop_
_entity_poly.entity_id
_entity_poly.type
_entity_poly.pdbx_seq_one_letter_code
_entity_poly.pdbx_strand_id
1 'polypeptide(L)'
;MFSWREVVAVAVLLAAANAQAQAFPGVGRPATAKEIAAWDIDVRPDFKGLPKGAGSVAKGMEVWEGKCASCHGIFGESNEFFAPIVGGTTKDDIRAGRVARLNDASFPGRTTLMKLSSVSTLWDYINRAMPWTQPKS
;
A
#
# COMPACT_ATOMS: atom_id res chain seq x y z
N MET A 1 23.59 -32.66 37.08
CA MET A 1 22.22 -32.75 37.63
C MET A 1 21.51 -31.48 37.17
N PHE A 2 20.44 -31.60 36.37
CA PHE A 2 19.63 -30.46 36.01
C PHE A 2 18.81 -29.99 37.21
N SER A 3 18.72 -28.70 37.40
CA SER A 3 17.90 -28.14 38.45
C SER A 3 16.40 -28.28 38.10
N TRP A 4 15.53 -28.39 39.11
CA TRP A 4 14.08 -28.42 38.90
C TRP A 4 13.56 -27.23 38.07
N ARG A 5 14.21 -26.09 38.21
CA ARG A 5 13.87 -24.86 37.44
C ARG A 5 14.13 -25.02 35.95
N GLU A 6 15.25 -25.67 35.57
CA GLU A 6 15.58 -25.95 34.17
C GLU A 6 14.61 -26.96 33.55
N VAL A 7 14.21 -27.98 34.29
CA VAL A 7 13.22 -28.96 33.84
C VAL A 7 11.87 -28.30 33.61
N VAL A 8 11.43 -27.43 34.52
CA VAL A 8 10.18 -26.67 34.37
C VAL A 8 10.26 -25.73 33.20
N ALA A 9 11.36 -25.01 33.01
CA ALA A 9 11.54 -24.10 31.87
C ALA A 9 11.47 -24.84 30.51
N VAL A 10 12.12 -26.00 30.41
CA VAL A 10 12.06 -26.83 29.18
C VAL A 10 10.65 -27.37 28.96
N ALA A 11 9.95 -27.81 29.99
CA ALA A 11 8.56 -28.27 29.86
C ALA A 11 7.61 -27.16 29.40
N VAL A 12 7.78 -25.92 29.88
CA VAL A 12 6.99 -24.77 29.48
C VAL A 12 7.30 -24.40 28.01
N LEU A 13 8.56 -24.44 27.59
CA LEU A 13 8.96 -24.18 26.19
C LEU A 13 8.40 -25.25 25.26
N LEU A 14 8.42 -26.53 25.66
CA LEU A 14 7.85 -27.60 24.84
C LEU A 14 6.31 -27.50 24.77
N ALA A 15 5.64 -27.10 25.85
CA ALA A 15 4.19 -26.83 25.81
C ALA A 15 3.83 -25.65 24.93
N ALA A 16 4.61 -24.57 24.97
CA ALA A 16 4.41 -23.40 24.12
C ALA A 16 4.63 -23.72 22.62
N ALA A 17 5.59 -24.60 22.30
CA ALA A 17 5.86 -25.02 20.92
C ALA A 17 4.70 -25.82 20.28
N ASN A 18 3.81 -26.41 21.10
CA ASN A 18 2.61 -27.12 20.64
C ASN A 18 1.36 -26.24 20.60
N ALA A 19 1.43 -24.98 20.94
CA ALA A 19 0.33 -24.02 20.76
C ALA A 19 0.18 -23.67 19.29
N GLN A 20 -0.18 -24.62 18.47
CA GLN A 20 -0.58 -24.42 17.07
C GLN A 20 -1.93 -23.74 17.07
N ALA A 21 -2.11 -22.73 16.21
CA ALA A 21 -3.41 -22.15 15.96
C ALA A 21 -4.37 -23.28 15.55
N GLN A 22 -5.29 -23.64 16.41
CA GLN A 22 -6.26 -24.67 16.09
C GLN A 22 -7.19 -24.15 15.00
N ALA A 23 -7.19 -24.82 13.85
CA ALA A 23 -8.21 -24.60 12.86
C ALA A 23 -9.58 -24.91 13.51
N PHE A 24 -10.52 -23.99 13.43
CA PHE A 24 -11.87 -24.21 13.93
C PHE A 24 -12.57 -25.25 13.06
N PRO A 25 -12.90 -26.46 13.57
CA PRO A 25 -13.53 -27.50 12.78
C PRO A 25 -14.88 -27.02 12.25
N GLY A 26 -15.11 -27.14 10.94
CA GLY A 26 -16.38 -26.76 10.32
C GLY A 26 -16.57 -25.26 10.09
N VAL A 27 -15.56 -24.42 10.35
CA VAL A 27 -15.61 -23.02 10.04
C VAL A 27 -14.71 -22.72 8.83
N GLY A 28 -15.35 -22.36 7.72
CA GLY A 28 -14.65 -22.05 6.48
C GLY A 28 -14.12 -23.30 5.75
N ARG A 29 -13.42 -23.05 4.66
CA ARG A 29 -12.72 -24.05 3.86
C ARG A 29 -11.46 -23.43 3.24
N PRO A 30 -10.47 -24.19 2.82
CA PRO A 30 -9.37 -23.67 2.02
C PRO A 30 -9.90 -23.03 0.73
N ALA A 31 -9.39 -21.84 0.40
CA ALA A 31 -9.72 -21.20 -0.86
C ALA A 31 -9.09 -21.97 -2.03
N THR A 32 -9.81 -22.08 -3.14
CA THR A 32 -9.27 -22.64 -4.37
C THR A 32 -8.26 -21.69 -5.03
N ALA A 33 -7.36 -22.22 -5.84
CA ALA A 33 -6.40 -21.40 -6.58
C ALA A 33 -7.09 -20.31 -7.45
N LYS A 34 -8.26 -20.60 -8.01
CA LYS A 34 -9.06 -19.65 -8.79
C LYS A 34 -9.60 -18.51 -7.92
N GLU A 35 -10.06 -18.82 -6.73
CA GLU A 35 -10.54 -17.80 -5.78
C GLU A 35 -9.37 -16.93 -5.30
N ILE A 36 -8.24 -17.53 -4.98
CA ILE A 36 -7.03 -16.78 -4.60
C ILE A 36 -6.61 -15.84 -5.73
N ALA A 37 -6.49 -16.33 -6.95
CA ALA A 37 -6.09 -15.54 -8.11
C ALA A 37 -7.03 -14.36 -8.40
N ALA A 38 -8.32 -14.47 -8.09
CA ALA A 38 -9.29 -13.41 -8.28
C ALA A 38 -9.10 -12.24 -7.29
N TRP A 39 -8.51 -12.50 -6.12
CA TRP A 39 -8.27 -11.52 -5.06
C TRP A 39 -6.81 -11.08 -4.95
N ASP A 40 -5.87 -11.90 -5.44
CA ASP A 40 -4.43 -11.62 -5.45
C ASP A 40 -4.08 -10.69 -6.63
N ILE A 41 -4.56 -9.45 -6.52
CA ILE A 41 -4.32 -8.38 -7.49
C ILE A 41 -3.37 -7.31 -6.95
N ASP A 42 -2.66 -7.60 -5.88
CA ASP A 42 -1.77 -6.67 -5.21
C ASP A 42 -0.49 -6.42 -6.02
N VAL A 43 -0.03 -5.18 -6.01
CA VAL A 43 1.30 -4.84 -6.49
C VAL A 43 2.18 -4.52 -5.29
N ARG A 44 3.16 -5.38 -5.07
CA ARG A 44 4.09 -5.28 -3.95
C ARG A 44 5.14 -4.17 -4.17
N PRO A 45 5.82 -3.69 -3.11
CA PRO A 45 6.89 -2.70 -3.24
C PRO A 45 8.04 -3.13 -4.16
N ASP A 46 8.27 -4.43 -4.32
CA ASP A 46 9.23 -5.03 -5.26
C ASP A 46 8.66 -5.16 -6.70
N PHE A 47 7.50 -4.58 -6.97
CA PHE A 47 6.74 -4.65 -8.21
C PHE A 47 6.26 -6.05 -8.61
N LYS A 48 6.34 -7.03 -7.72
CA LYS A 48 5.70 -8.31 -7.95
C LYS A 48 4.18 -8.12 -8.04
N GLY A 49 3.56 -8.73 -9.05
CA GLY A 49 2.14 -8.55 -9.35
C GLY A 49 1.84 -7.39 -10.31
N LEU A 50 2.83 -6.54 -10.67
CA LEU A 50 2.62 -5.48 -11.64
C LEU A 50 2.35 -6.08 -13.04
N PRO A 51 1.22 -5.77 -13.68
CA PRO A 51 0.95 -6.18 -15.04
C PRO A 51 1.99 -5.62 -16.03
N LYS A 52 2.26 -6.35 -17.08
CA LYS A 52 3.12 -5.85 -18.17
C LYS A 52 2.43 -4.66 -18.85
N GLY A 53 3.17 -3.62 -19.09
CA GLY A 53 2.68 -2.43 -19.77
C GLY A 53 3.74 -1.36 -19.88
N ALA A 54 3.45 -0.35 -20.70
CA ALA A 54 4.26 0.84 -20.85
C ALA A 54 3.39 2.02 -21.27
N GLY A 55 3.85 3.22 -20.97
CA GLY A 55 3.21 4.46 -21.39
C GLY A 55 4.21 5.61 -21.42
N SER A 56 3.95 6.61 -22.24
CA SER A 56 4.71 7.85 -22.22
C SER A 56 4.08 8.86 -21.25
N VAL A 57 4.87 9.84 -20.82
CA VAL A 57 4.38 10.95 -20.00
C VAL A 57 3.27 11.72 -20.75
N ALA A 58 3.44 11.93 -22.06
CA ALA A 58 2.42 12.60 -22.89
C ALA A 58 1.09 11.83 -22.87
N LYS A 59 1.13 10.50 -23.04
CA LYS A 59 -0.09 9.69 -22.96
C LYS A 59 -0.69 9.68 -21.55
N GLY A 60 0.15 9.68 -20.54
CA GLY A 60 -0.29 9.81 -19.14
C GLY A 60 -1.00 11.15 -18.90
N MET A 61 -0.56 12.23 -19.50
CA MET A 61 -1.21 13.55 -19.41
C MET A 61 -2.61 13.55 -20.02
N GLU A 62 -2.77 12.97 -21.21
CA GLU A 62 -4.11 12.83 -21.82
C GLU A 62 -5.08 12.05 -20.93
N VAL A 63 -4.61 10.95 -20.33
CA VAL A 63 -5.41 10.15 -19.40
C VAL A 63 -5.74 10.94 -18.14
N TRP A 64 -4.76 11.69 -17.62
CA TRP A 64 -4.94 12.53 -16.44
C TRP A 64 -6.00 13.60 -16.67
N GLU A 65 -5.90 14.36 -17.77
CA GLU A 65 -6.85 15.40 -18.12
C GLU A 65 -8.27 14.84 -18.31
N GLY A 66 -8.37 13.67 -18.96
CA GLY A 66 -9.65 13.04 -19.25
C GLY A 66 -10.34 12.37 -18.07
N LYS A 67 -9.58 11.87 -17.08
CA LYS A 67 -10.13 11.01 -16.03
C LYS A 67 -9.85 11.48 -14.61
N CYS A 68 -8.88 12.32 -14.37
CA CYS A 68 -8.39 12.65 -13.04
C CYS A 68 -8.51 14.14 -12.68
N ALA A 69 -8.20 15.00 -13.64
CA ALA A 69 -8.05 16.42 -13.42
C ALA A 69 -9.32 17.12 -12.93
N SER A 70 -10.51 16.62 -13.28
CA SER A 70 -11.77 17.18 -12.82
C SER A 70 -11.92 17.18 -11.27
N CYS A 71 -11.26 16.23 -10.61
CA CYS A 71 -11.24 16.13 -9.15
C CYS A 71 -9.91 16.58 -8.55
N HIS A 72 -8.80 16.34 -9.25
CA HIS A 72 -7.46 16.51 -8.70
C HIS A 72 -6.70 17.72 -9.23
N GLY A 73 -7.32 18.53 -10.11
CA GLY A 73 -6.66 19.64 -10.77
C GLY A 73 -5.73 19.19 -11.91
N ILE A 74 -5.43 20.09 -12.82
CA ILE A 74 -4.59 19.76 -14.01
C ILE A 74 -3.18 19.35 -13.61
N PHE A 75 -2.64 19.94 -12.54
CA PHE A 75 -1.30 19.67 -12.04
C PHE A 75 -1.29 18.87 -10.73
N GLY A 76 -2.42 18.27 -10.34
CA GLY A 76 -2.54 17.55 -9.06
C GLY A 76 -2.62 18.45 -7.83
N GLU A 77 -2.89 19.73 -8.03
CA GLU A 77 -3.07 20.75 -6.99
C GLU A 77 -4.37 20.61 -6.22
N SER A 78 -5.30 19.83 -6.78
CA SER A 78 -6.61 19.55 -6.19
C SER A 78 -7.64 20.69 -6.36
N ASN A 79 -8.74 20.59 -5.60
CA ASN A 79 -9.82 21.56 -5.55
C ASN A 79 -10.29 21.75 -4.10
N GLU A 80 -11.44 22.35 -3.88
CA GLU A 80 -11.98 22.63 -2.56
C GLU A 80 -12.28 21.35 -1.73
N PHE A 81 -12.51 20.22 -2.37
CA PHE A 81 -12.96 18.99 -1.70
C PHE A 81 -11.84 17.98 -1.45
N PHE A 82 -10.82 17.95 -2.29
CA PHE A 82 -9.76 16.94 -2.25
C PHE A 82 -8.41 17.56 -1.86
N ALA A 83 -7.65 16.85 -1.05
CA ALA A 83 -6.31 17.27 -0.70
C ALA A 83 -5.37 17.18 -1.92
N PRO A 84 -4.38 18.08 -2.04
CA PRO A 84 -3.41 18.03 -3.13
C PRO A 84 -2.70 16.68 -3.22
N ILE A 85 -2.50 16.20 -4.44
CA ILE A 85 -1.72 14.99 -4.68
C ILE A 85 -0.24 15.31 -4.63
N VAL A 86 0.17 16.41 -5.26
CA VAL A 86 1.57 16.80 -5.43
C VAL A 86 1.95 17.97 -4.52
N GLY A 87 3.26 18.17 -4.36
CA GLY A 87 3.85 19.23 -3.54
C GLY A 87 4.40 18.75 -2.21
N GLY A 88 5.18 19.60 -1.56
CA GLY A 88 5.76 19.33 -0.24
C GLY A 88 6.97 18.39 -0.22
N THR A 89 7.37 17.83 -1.36
CA THR A 89 8.57 17.00 -1.51
C THR A 89 9.68 17.77 -2.19
N THR A 90 10.92 17.48 -1.82
CA THR A 90 12.13 18.07 -2.38
C THR A 90 13.04 17.00 -2.97
N LYS A 91 14.06 17.41 -3.72
CA LYS A 91 15.10 16.48 -4.21
C LYS A 91 15.88 15.84 -3.07
N ASP A 92 16.00 16.52 -1.94
CA ASP A 92 16.68 15.99 -0.75
C ASP A 92 15.85 14.90 -0.07
N ASP A 93 14.54 15.07 -0.02
CA ASP A 93 13.62 14.05 0.47
C ASP A 93 13.72 12.76 -0.36
N ILE A 94 13.78 12.90 -1.70
CA ILE A 94 13.94 11.77 -2.61
C ILE A 94 15.25 11.03 -2.33
N ARG A 95 16.36 11.77 -2.15
CA ARG A 95 17.68 11.18 -1.82
C ARG A 95 17.71 10.52 -0.45
N ALA A 96 17.05 11.12 0.52
CA ALA A 96 16.98 10.61 1.89
C ALA A 96 15.99 9.44 2.06
N GLY A 97 15.13 9.20 1.06
CA GLY A 97 14.07 8.19 1.13
C GLY A 97 12.97 8.52 2.15
N ARG A 98 12.87 9.78 2.57
CA ARG A 98 11.86 10.23 3.53
C ARG A 98 11.54 11.72 3.34
N VAL A 99 10.29 12.09 3.58
CA VAL A 99 9.81 13.47 3.46
C VAL A 99 9.94 14.18 4.81
N ALA A 100 10.87 15.15 4.90
CA ALA A 100 11.15 15.87 6.14
C ALA A 100 9.92 16.63 6.67
N ARG A 101 9.18 17.30 5.79
CA ARG A 101 7.99 18.08 6.14
C ARG A 101 6.80 17.26 6.64
N LEU A 102 6.83 15.96 6.49
CA LEU A 102 5.73 15.10 6.98
C LEU A 102 5.58 15.18 8.50
N ASN A 103 6.68 15.42 9.21
CA ASN A 103 6.72 15.57 10.66
C ASN A 103 6.65 17.04 11.12
N ASP A 104 6.58 17.99 10.20
CA ASP A 104 6.47 19.41 10.51
C ASP A 104 5.00 19.77 10.80
N ALA A 105 4.70 20.01 12.07
CA ALA A 105 3.36 20.37 12.52
C ALA A 105 2.88 21.74 11.97
N SER A 106 3.83 22.62 11.60
CA SER A 106 3.54 23.94 11.03
C SER A 106 3.20 23.88 9.53
N PHE A 107 3.46 22.74 8.87
CA PHE A 107 3.17 22.56 7.46
C PHE A 107 1.77 21.95 7.26
N PRO A 108 0.76 22.73 6.85
CA PRO A 108 -0.62 22.26 6.76
C PRO A 108 -0.87 21.40 5.52
N GLY A 109 -0.07 21.55 4.48
CA GLY A 109 -0.29 21.02 3.16
C GLY A 109 0.24 19.59 2.95
N ARG A 110 -0.16 18.61 3.77
CA ARG A 110 0.26 17.21 3.60
C ARG A 110 -0.38 16.59 2.37
N THR A 111 0.36 16.54 1.28
CA THR A 111 -0.09 15.97 0.02
C THR A 111 -0.09 14.44 0.03
N THR A 112 -0.77 13.84 -0.95
CA THR A 112 -0.81 12.39 -1.09
C THR A 112 0.58 11.80 -1.31
N LEU A 113 1.38 12.41 -2.20
CA LEU A 113 2.74 11.91 -2.52
C LEU A 113 3.74 12.04 -1.36
N MET A 114 3.51 12.93 -0.40
CA MET A 114 4.32 12.98 0.81
C MET A 114 4.13 11.75 1.69
N LYS A 115 2.96 11.11 1.63
CA LYS A 115 2.55 9.99 2.49
C LYS A 115 2.77 8.62 1.85
N LEU A 116 2.91 8.55 0.54
CA LEU A 116 3.11 7.30 -0.18
C LEU A 116 4.60 6.92 -0.20
N SER A 117 4.90 5.72 0.26
CA SER A 117 6.27 5.21 0.37
C SER A 117 6.82 4.62 -0.92
N SER A 118 5.96 4.23 -1.86
CA SER A 118 6.38 3.60 -3.11
C SER A 118 5.43 3.88 -4.26
N VAL A 119 5.98 3.84 -5.49
CA VAL A 119 5.21 4.00 -6.73
C VAL A 119 4.25 2.81 -6.94
N SER A 120 4.63 1.62 -6.49
CA SER A 120 3.76 0.43 -6.55
C SER A 120 2.47 0.61 -5.75
N THR A 121 2.55 1.21 -4.57
CA THR A 121 1.38 1.53 -3.75
C THR A 121 0.46 2.54 -4.46
N LEU A 122 1.04 3.55 -5.11
CA LEU A 122 0.28 4.52 -5.90
C LEU A 122 -0.43 3.82 -7.07
N TRP A 123 0.29 2.99 -7.81
CA TRP A 123 -0.27 2.25 -8.94
C TRP A 123 -1.42 1.33 -8.49
N ASP A 124 -1.21 0.57 -7.43
CA ASP A 124 -2.20 -0.37 -6.91
C ASP A 124 -3.48 0.36 -6.46
N TYR A 125 -3.32 1.49 -5.76
CA TYR A 125 -4.46 2.31 -5.36
C TYR A 125 -5.24 2.86 -6.56
N ILE A 126 -4.55 3.40 -7.56
CA ILE A 126 -5.20 3.91 -8.78
C ILE A 126 -5.94 2.78 -9.48
N ASN A 127 -5.29 1.64 -9.68
CA ASN A 127 -5.88 0.48 -10.37
C ASN A 127 -7.14 -0.07 -9.68
N ARG A 128 -7.23 0.04 -8.35
CA ARG A 128 -8.37 -0.47 -7.58
C ARG A 128 -9.52 0.51 -7.45
N ALA A 129 -9.21 1.79 -7.25
CA ALA A 129 -10.15 2.75 -6.71
C ALA A 129 -10.36 3.99 -7.58
N MET A 130 -9.54 4.22 -8.60
CA MET A 130 -9.62 5.45 -9.42
C MET A 130 -9.91 5.15 -10.90
N PRO A 131 -10.63 6.04 -11.59
CA PRO A 131 -11.41 7.16 -11.06
C PRO A 131 -12.51 6.71 -10.13
N TRP A 132 -12.77 7.42 -9.04
CA TRP A 132 -13.74 7.00 -8.02
C TRP A 132 -15.15 6.73 -8.58
N THR A 133 -15.55 7.50 -9.57
CA THR A 133 -16.84 7.32 -10.24
C THR A 133 -16.89 6.13 -11.22
N GLN A 134 -15.74 5.65 -11.66
CA GLN A 134 -15.58 4.54 -12.61
C GLN A 134 -14.31 3.73 -12.30
N PRO A 135 -14.24 3.04 -11.17
CA PRO A 135 -13.07 2.25 -10.82
C PRO A 135 -12.72 1.22 -11.90
N LYS A 136 -11.43 1.05 -12.18
CA LYS A 136 -10.91 0.09 -13.18
C LYS A 136 -11.27 0.42 -14.65
N SER A 137 -11.59 1.68 -14.96
CA SER A 137 -11.87 2.11 -16.35
C SER A 137 -10.63 2.46 -17.15
#